data_7f3b9ef178465d3210e94593b268560e
#
_entry.id   7f3b9ef178465d3210e94593b268560e
#
_cell.length_a   1.000
_cell.length_b   1.000
_cell.length_c   1.000
_cell.angle_alpha   90.00
_cell.angle_beta   90.00
_cell.angle_gamma   90.00
#
_symmetry.space_group_name_H-M   'P 1'
#
loop_
_entity.id
_entity.type
_entity.pdbx_description
1 polymer ?
#
loop_
_entity_poly.entity_id
_entity_poly.type
_entity_poly.pdbx_seq_one_letter_code
_entity_poly.pdbx_strand_id
1 'polypeptide(L)'
;VSETVNRLNGGRRTSRAAVAIGAGLVLQLLTIAAVLLATGAIEEHLRGVYAQYRPDQAERAGGIVVTYLLVVGVLGAAGWLLTAWAHRRRTRWTRVLAWTFLVLGTLLAVTNLAITEYGSRLVPLWLGVAGLVPSLAGLAAVTLLHRER
;
A
#
# COMPACT_ATOMS: atom_id res chain seq x y z
N VAL A 1 -11.28 44.16 16.03
CA VAL A 1 -12.20 43.28 15.28
C VAL A 1 -11.45 42.55 14.19
N SER A 2 -10.53 43.17 13.46
CA SER A 2 -9.74 42.51 12.38
C SER A 2 -8.79 41.42 12.88
N GLU A 3 -8.17 41.55 14.05
CA GLU A 3 -7.26 40.57 14.62
C GLU A 3 -7.98 39.31 15.14
N THR A 4 -9.21 39.49 15.64
CA THR A 4 -10.01 38.38 16.16
C THR A 4 -10.53 37.49 15.02
N VAL A 5 -10.88 38.09 13.89
CA VAL A 5 -11.30 37.37 12.67
C VAL A 5 -10.14 36.60 12.04
N ASN A 6 -8.92 37.16 12.11
CA ASN A 6 -7.73 36.49 11.57
C ASN A 6 -7.29 35.27 12.42
N ARG A 7 -7.58 35.26 13.72
CA ARG A 7 -7.33 34.12 14.60
C ARG A 7 -8.32 32.96 14.40
N LEU A 8 -9.55 33.26 13.98
CA LEU A 8 -10.57 32.24 13.67
C LEU A 8 -10.34 31.59 12.30
N ASN A 9 -9.69 32.32 11.37
CA ASN A 9 -9.28 31.78 10.07
C ASN A 9 -7.92 31.03 10.09
N GLY A 10 -7.27 30.93 11.25
CA GLY A 10 -6.17 30.02 11.50
C GLY A 10 -6.59 28.55 11.49
N GLY A 11 -7.63 28.23 10.71
CA GLY A 11 -8.06 26.86 10.41
C GLY A 11 -6.84 26.07 10.00
N ARG A 12 -6.54 25.01 10.74
CA ARG A 12 -5.48 24.05 10.52
C ARG A 12 -5.30 23.82 9.02
N ARG A 13 -4.35 24.52 8.41
CA ARG A 13 -3.90 24.18 7.06
C ARG A 13 -3.37 22.75 7.17
N THR A 14 -4.20 21.80 6.78
CA THR A 14 -3.77 20.41 6.63
C THR A 14 -2.59 20.44 5.68
N SER A 15 -1.42 20.01 6.16
CA SER A 15 -0.24 20.02 5.31
C SER A 15 -0.50 19.09 4.11
N ARG A 16 0.00 19.46 2.94
CA ARG A 16 -0.15 18.64 1.73
C ARG A 16 0.44 17.25 1.94
N ALA A 17 1.51 17.16 2.71
CA ALA A 17 2.10 15.89 3.12
C ALA A 17 1.14 15.05 3.96
N ALA A 18 0.41 15.64 4.91
CA ALA A 18 -0.60 14.93 5.70
C ALA A 18 -1.72 14.37 4.83
N VAL A 19 -2.16 15.13 3.82
CA VAL A 19 -3.16 14.65 2.85
C VAL A 19 -2.62 13.47 2.03
N ALA A 20 -1.39 13.55 1.55
CA ALA A 20 -0.76 12.47 0.80
C ALA A 20 -0.58 11.19 1.64
N ILE A 21 -0.18 11.31 2.91
CA ILE A 21 -0.08 10.20 3.85
C ILE A 21 -1.47 9.58 4.10
N GLY A 22 -2.48 10.40 4.32
CA GLY A 22 -3.86 9.93 4.50
C GLY A 22 -4.40 9.22 3.26
N ALA A 23 -4.17 9.77 2.06
CA ALA A 23 -4.54 9.15 0.80
C ALA A 23 -3.84 7.79 0.61
N GLY A 24 -2.55 7.69 0.95
CA GLY A 24 -1.80 6.45 0.89
C GLY A 24 -2.39 5.37 1.82
N LEU A 25 -2.77 5.74 3.04
CA LEU A 25 -3.45 4.82 3.96
C LEU A 25 -4.78 4.33 3.39
N VAL A 26 -5.61 5.23 2.85
CA VAL A 26 -6.90 4.87 2.25
C VAL A 26 -6.69 3.91 1.06
N LEU A 27 -5.75 4.22 0.16
CA LEU A 27 -5.42 3.36 -0.97
C LEU A 27 -4.90 1.99 -0.51
N GLN A 28 -4.13 1.93 0.56
CA GLN A 28 -3.67 0.68 1.15
C GLN A 28 -4.83 -0.15 1.71
N LEU A 29 -5.77 0.47 2.40
CA LEU A 29 -6.96 -0.21 2.91
C LEU A 29 -7.86 -0.71 1.77
N LEU A 30 -8.01 0.07 0.70
CA LEU A 30 -8.73 -0.35 -0.51
C LEU A 30 -8.04 -1.55 -1.19
N THR A 31 -6.72 -1.60 -1.21
CA THR A 31 -5.98 -2.74 -1.74
C THR A 31 -6.22 -3.99 -0.89
N ILE A 32 -6.22 -3.89 0.44
CA ILE A 32 -6.57 -5.01 1.34
C ILE A 32 -8.00 -5.49 1.07
N ALA A 33 -8.97 -4.57 0.97
CA ALA A 33 -10.35 -4.91 0.64
C ALA A 33 -10.46 -5.59 -0.72
N ALA A 34 -9.72 -5.12 -1.72
CA ALA A 34 -9.68 -5.75 -3.04
C ALA A 34 -9.17 -7.19 -2.98
N VAL A 35 -8.14 -7.49 -2.19
CA VAL A 35 -7.65 -8.87 -1.97
C VAL A 35 -8.73 -9.75 -1.36
N LEU A 36 -9.42 -9.25 -0.32
CA LEU A 36 -10.50 -9.99 0.34
C LEU A 36 -11.68 -10.29 -0.60
N LEU A 37 -12.07 -9.31 -1.41
CA LEU A 37 -13.17 -9.48 -2.37
C LEU A 37 -12.76 -10.34 -3.58
N ALA A 38 -11.48 -10.37 -3.91
CA ALA A 38 -10.95 -11.09 -5.06
C ALA A 38 -10.46 -12.51 -4.73
N THR A 39 -10.69 -13.01 -3.52
CA THR A 39 -10.18 -14.34 -3.08
C THR A 39 -10.56 -15.43 -4.10
N GLY A 40 -11.82 -15.49 -4.53
CA GLY A 40 -12.27 -16.46 -5.53
C GLY A 40 -11.59 -16.28 -6.90
N ALA A 41 -11.35 -15.05 -7.33
CA ALA A 41 -10.65 -14.76 -8.59
C ALA A 41 -9.16 -15.16 -8.50
N ILE A 42 -8.53 -15.01 -7.35
CA ILE A 42 -7.14 -15.45 -7.11
C ILE A 42 -7.07 -16.98 -7.17
N GLU A 43 -7.99 -17.67 -6.51
CA GLU A 43 -8.05 -19.13 -6.54
C GLU A 43 -8.28 -19.67 -7.95
N GLU A 44 -9.20 -19.07 -8.71
CA GLU A 44 -9.46 -19.45 -10.10
C GLU A 44 -8.23 -19.19 -11.00
N HIS A 45 -7.56 -18.07 -10.81
CA HIS A 45 -6.30 -17.77 -11.51
C HIS A 45 -5.25 -18.86 -11.24
N LEU A 46 -5.08 -19.25 -9.98
CA LEU A 46 -4.10 -20.28 -9.58
C LEU A 46 -4.50 -21.68 -10.04
N ARG A 47 -5.79 -21.99 -10.11
CA ARG A 47 -6.23 -23.24 -10.77
C ARG A 47 -5.74 -23.32 -12.20
N GLY A 48 -5.79 -22.22 -12.95
CA GLY A 48 -5.22 -22.14 -14.29
C GLY A 48 -3.72 -22.35 -14.32
N VAL A 49 -2.97 -21.73 -13.41
CA VAL A 49 -1.50 -21.87 -13.30
C VAL A 49 -1.09 -23.30 -13.01
N TYR A 50 -1.80 -24.00 -12.11
CA TYR A 50 -1.46 -25.36 -11.67
C TYR A 50 -2.14 -26.47 -12.49
N ALA A 51 -3.03 -26.13 -13.42
CA ALA A 51 -3.90 -27.11 -14.11
C ALA A 51 -3.14 -28.27 -14.78
N GLN A 52 -1.98 -28.02 -15.36
CA GLN A 52 -1.18 -29.01 -16.09
C GLN A 52 -0.12 -29.72 -15.23
N TYR A 53 0.20 -29.16 -14.07
CA TYR A 53 1.33 -29.63 -13.27
C TYR A 53 0.89 -30.24 -11.93
N ARG A 54 0.18 -29.48 -11.11
CA ARG A 54 -0.22 -29.89 -9.75
C ARG A 54 -1.61 -29.36 -9.40
N PRO A 55 -2.69 -29.83 -10.07
CA PRO A 55 -4.05 -29.34 -9.83
C PRO A 55 -4.52 -29.55 -8.39
N ASP A 56 -4.02 -30.56 -7.70
CA ASP A 56 -4.26 -30.84 -6.29
C ASP A 56 -3.73 -29.77 -5.32
N GLN A 57 -2.79 -28.96 -5.77
CA GLN A 57 -2.17 -27.90 -4.94
C GLN A 57 -2.74 -26.52 -5.19
N ALA A 58 -3.57 -26.33 -6.20
CA ALA A 58 -4.11 -25.01 -6.58
C ALA A 58 -4.85 -24.31 -5.44
N GLU A 59 -5.70 -25.03 -4.73
CA GLU A 59 -6.48 -24.47 -3.60
C GLU A 59 -5.57 -24.06 -2.44
N ARG A 60 -4.58 -24.90 -2.11
CA ARG A 60 -3.59 -24.58 -1.06
C ARG A 60 -2.75 -23.39 -1.45
N ALA A 61 -2.30 -23.29 -2.70
CA ALA A 61 -1.57 -22.16 -3.22
C ALA A 61 -2.40 -20.87 -3.16
N GLY A 62 -3.70 -20.94 -3.49
CA GLY A 62 -4.63 -19.82 -3.36
C GLY A 62 -4.68 -19.27 -1.94
N GLY A 63 -4.86 -20.12 -0.95
CA GLY A 63 -4.86 -19.72 0.46
C GLY A 63 -3.55 -19.09 0.91
N ILE A 64 -2.41 -19.63 0.47
CA ILE A 64 -1.09 -19.07 0.80
C ILE A 64 -0.91 -17.69 0.17
N VAL A 65 -1.25 -17.51 -1.10
CA VAL A 65 -1.13 -16.22 -1.80
C VAL A 65 -2.03 -15.16 -1.17
N VAL A 66 -3.29 -15.48 -0.88
CA VAL A 66 -4.22 -14.57 -0.21
C VAL A 66 -3.68 -14.17 1.17
N THR A 67 -3.27 -15.14 1.99
CA THR A 67 -2.71 -14.86 3.32
C THR A 67 -1.47 -13.97 3.22
N TYR A 68 -0.55 -14.27 2.30
CA TYR A 68 0.63 -13.46 2.07
C TYR A 68 0.27 -12.01 1.70
N LEU A 69 -0.64 -11.81 0.74
CA LEU A 69 -1.07 -10.47 0.31
C LEU A 69 -1.74 -9.70 1.44
N LEU A 70 -2.53 -10.36 2.29
CA LEU A 70 -3.16 -9.73 3.46
C LEU A 70 -2.12 -9.32 4.50
N VAL A 71 -1.15 -10.18 4.81
CA VAL A 71 -0.05 -9.87 5.75
C VAL A 71 0.74 -8.67 5.25
N VAL A 72 1.16 -8.67 3.99
CA VAL A 72 1.88 -7.54 3.37
C VAL A 72 1.00 -6.28 3.38
N GLY A 73 -0.29 -6.41 3.09
CA GLY A 73 -1.25 -5.31 3.13
C GLY A 73 -1.36 -4.68 4.52
N VAL A 74 -1.50 -5.50 5.57
CA VAL A 74 -1.58 -5.03 6.97
C VAL A 74 -0.28 -4.37 7.40
N LEU A 75 0.88 -4.94 7.06
CA LEU A 75 2.18 -4.31 7.33
C LEU A 75 2.31 -2.96 6.62
N GLY A 76 1.83 -2.85 5.38
CA GLY A 76 1.78 -1.58 4.65
C GLY A 76 0.88 -0.56 5.35
N ALA A 77 -0.30 -0.95 5.82
CA ALA A 77 -1.20 -0.08 6.58
C ALA A 77 -0.55 0.39 7.89
N ALA A 78 0.12 -0.50 8.62
CA ALA A 78 0.88 -0.14 9.82
C ALA A 78 1.99 0.87 9.51
N GLY A 79 2.71 0.71 8.38
CA GLY A 79 3.71 1.66 7.91
C GLY A 79 3.13 3.06 7.67
N TRP A 80 1.95 3.16 7.03
CA TRP A 80 1.24 4.42 6.83
C TRP A 80 0.81 5.06 8.14
N LEU A 81 0.30 4.27 9.10
CA LEU A 81 -0.10 4.76 10.42
C LEU A 81 1.10 5.27 11.21
N LEU A 82 2.24 4.57 11.18
CA LEU A 82 3.48 5.00 11.83
C LEU A 82 4.00 6.30 11.21
N THR A 83 3.96 6.42 9.88
CA THR A 83 4.36 7.65 9.18
C THR A 83 3.44 8.82 9.53
N ALA A 84 2.11 8.59 9.59
CA ALA A 84 1.13 9.59 10.00
C ALA A 84 1.35 10.02 11.45
N TRP A 85 1.60 9.08 12.35
CA TRP A 85 1.90 9.37 13.74
C TRP A 85 3.18 10.19 13.91
N ALA A 86 4.27 9.80 13.25
CA ALA A 86 5.54 10.52 13.27
C ALA A 86 5.39 11.95 12.69
N HIS A 87 4.59 12.11 11.62
CA HIS A 87 4.30 13.40 11.02
C HIS A 87 3.52 14.31 11.98
N ARG A 88 2.50 13.77 12.67
CA ARG A 88 1.75 14.52 13.71
C ARG A 88 2.63 14.93 14.89
N ARG A 89 3.58 14.08 15.28
CA ARG A 89 4.55 14.37 16.34
C ARG A 89 5.68 15.28 15.89
N ARG A 90 5.71 15.69 14.63
CA ARG A 90 6.75 16.54 14.02
C ARG A 90 8.17 16.01 14.24
N THR A 91 8.34 14.70 14.25
CA THR A 91 9.64 14.07 14.46
C THR A 91 10.46 14.09 13.16
N ARG A 92 11.79 14.19 13.30
CA ARG A 92 12.71 14.05 12.15
C ARG A 92 12.67 12.66 11.52
N TRP A 93 12.18 11.67 12.24
CA TRP A 93 12.01 10.30 11.78
C TRP A 93 10.94 10.13 10.70
N THR A 94 10.02 11.08 10.55
CA THR A 94 8.94 11.01 9.54
C THR A 94 9.49 10.74 8.14
N ARG A 95 10.59 11.39 7.77
CA ARG A 95 11.19 11.18 6.44
C ARG A 95 11.85 9.83 6.30
N VAL A 96 12.58 9.41 7.33
CA VAL A 96 13.23 8.10 7.33
C VAL A 96 12.17 7.02 7.18
N LEU A 97 11.09 7.09 7.96
CA LEU A 97 9.96 6.15 7.87
C LEU A 97 9.32 6.19 6.48
N ALA A 98 9.01 7.39 5.96
CA ALA A 98 8.39 7.53 4.64
C ALA A 98 9.26 6.92 3.52
N TRP A 99 10.57 7.17 3.52
CA TRP A 99 11.50 6.56 2.58
C TRP A 99 11.61 5.06 2.74
N THR A 100 11.75 4.58 3.98
CA THR A 100 11.86 3.14 4.26
C THR A 100 10.62 2.39 3.76
N PHE A 101 9.42 2.87 4.10
CA PHE A 101 8.20 2.21 3.66
C PHE A 101 7.94 2.37 2.17
N LEU A 102 8.33 3.48 1.54
CA LEU A 102 8.27 3.64 0.10
C LEU A 102 9.15 2.60 -0.62
N VAL A 103 10.42 2.46 -0.21
CA VAL A 103 11.35 1.51 -0.82
C VAL A 103 10.87 0.07 -0.61
N LEU A 104 10.54 -0.31 0.63
CA LEU A 104 10.06 -1.65 0.95
C LEU A 104 8.74 -1.97 0.23
N GLY A 105 7.78 -1.05 0.25
CA GLY A 105 6.49 -1.23 -0.42
C GLY A 105 6.63 -1.36 -1.93
N THR A 106 7.48 -0.54 -2.55
CA THR A 106 7.76 -0.63 -4.00
C THR A 106 8.47 -1.93 -4.33
N LEU A 107 9.46 -2.34 -3.53
CA LEU A 107 10.19 -3.59 -3.74
C LEU A 107 9.23 -4.79 -3.68
N LEU A 108 8.36 -4.85 -2.66
CA LEU A 108 7.35 -5.91 -2.53
C LEU A 108 6.35 -5.89 -3.69
N ALA A 109 5.88 -4.72 -4.11
CA ALA A 109 4.94 -4.60 -5.23
C ALA A 109 5.57 -5.07 -6.55
N VAL A 110 6.83 -4.71 -6.81
CA VAL A 110 7.57 -5.18 -7.99
C VAL A 110 7.82 -6.68 -7.91
N THR A 111 8.18 -7.21 -6.74
CA THR A 111 8.36 -8.65 -6.53
C THR A 111 7.05 -9.41 -6.82
N ASN A 112 5.91 -8.90 -6.36
CA ASN A 112 4.61 -9.51 -6.62
C ASN A 112 4.26 -9.55 -8.12
N LEU A 113 4.70 -8.56 -8.90
CA LEU A 113 4.54 -8.57 -10.36
C LEU A 113 5.48 -9.53 -11.07
N ALA A 114 6.67 -9.77 -10.49
CA ALA A 114 7.72 -10.58 -11.10
C ALA A 114 7.62 -12.07 -10.72
N ILE A 115 6.96 -12.40 -9.61
CA ILE A 115 6.86 -13.77 -9.11
C ILE A 115 6.07 -14.64 -10.10
N THR A 116 6.72 -15.67 -10.59
CA THR A 116 6.14 -16.62 -11.55
C THR A 116 6.41 -18.05 -11.07
N GLU A 117 5.47 -18.95 -11.38
CA GLU A 117 5.61 -20.38 -11.20
C GLU A 117 5.02 -21.08 -12.43
N TYR A 118 5.69 -22.14 -12.91
CA TYR A 118 5.32 -22.86 -14.12
C TYR A 118 5.11 -21.94 -15.36
N GLY A 119 5.90 -20.86 -15.46
CA GLY A 119 5.81 -19.91 -16.58
C GLY A 119 4.66 -18.91 -16.50
N SER A 120 3.87 -18.91 -15.42
CA SER A 120 2.74 -18.01 -15.21
C SER A 120 2.88 -17.23 -13.90
N ARG A 121 2.25 -16.05 -13.84
CA ARG A 121 2.29 -15.22 -12.62
C ARG A 121 1.40 -15.81 -11.53
N LEU A 122 1.92 -15.86 -10.31
CA LEU A 122 1.14 -16.31 -9.14
C LEU A 122 0.08 -15.30 -8.71
N VAL A 123 0.38 -14.02 -8.87
CA VAL A 123 -0.57 -12.93 -8.55
C VAL A 123 -1.20 -12.43 -9.84
N PRO A 124 -2.54 -12.33 -9.94
CA PRO A 124 -3.20 -11.73 -11.08
C PRO A 124 -2.63 -10.34 -11.38
N LEU A 125 -2.37 -10.05 -12.67
CA LEU A 125 -1.68 -8.83 -13.09
C LEU A 125 -2.35 -7.55 -12.54
N TRP A 126 -3.69 -7.50 -12.61
CA TRP A 126 -4.44 -6.33 -12.13
C TRP A 126 -4.26 -6.07 -10.63
N LEU A 127 -4.13 -7.15 -9.84
CA LEU A 127 -3.93 -7.05 -8.39
C LEU A 127 -2.49 -6.64 -8.07
N GLY A 128 -1.51 -7.15 -8.83
CA GLY A 128 -0.12 -6.70 -8.72
C GLY A 128 0.04 -5.21 -9.07
N VAL A 129 -0.63 -4.74 -10.12
CA VAL A 129 -0.66 -3.32 -10.48
C VAL A 129 -1.36 -2.49 -9.41
N ALA A 130 -2.49 -2.97 -8.87
CA ALA A 130 -3.18 -2.28 -7.77
C ALA A 130 -2.28 -2.10 -6.53
N GLY A 131 -1.39 -3.07 -6.26
CA GLY A 131 -0.40 -2.98 -5.19
C GLY A 131 0.65 -1.88 -5.37
N LEU A 132 0.86 -1.37 -6.60
CA LEU A 132 1.74 -0.23 -6.85
C LEU A 132 1.08 1.13 -6.53
N VAL A 133 -0.24 1.21 -6.49
CA VAL A 133 -0.96 2.47 -6.28
C VAL A 133 -0.60 3.14 -4.95
N PRO A 134 -0.53 2.44 -3.80
CA PRO A 134 -0.05 3.03 -2.55
C PRO A 134 1.39 3.57 -2.63
N SER A 135 2.25 2.95 -3.46
CA SER A 135 3.63 3.41 -3.66
C SER A 135 3.70 4.77 -4.36
N LEU A 136 2.77 5.07 -5.29
CA LEU A 136 2.65 6.38 -5.92
C LEU A 136 2.27 7.46 -4.89
N ALA A 137 1.34 7.15 -3.99
CA ALA A 137 1.01 8.03 -2.87
C ALA A 137 2.21 8.23 -1.93
N GLY A 138 3.00 7.18 -1.70
CA GLY A 138 4.26 7.24 -0.94
C GLY A 138 5.28 8.19 -1.57
N LEU A 139 5.45 8.12 -2.89
CA LEU A 139 6.33 9.03 -3.63
C LEU A 139 5.86 10.49 -3.50
N ALA A 140 4.56 10.74 -3.61
CA ALA A 140 3.98 12.06 -3.40
C ALA A 140 4.20 12.55 -1.95
N ALA A 141 4.00 11.70 -0.94
CA ALA A 141 4.23 12.04 0.46
C ALA A 141 5.70 12.41 0.72
N VAL A 142 6.65 11.62 0.22
CA VAL A 142 8.09 11.88 0.37
C VAL A 142 8.48 13.20 -0.30
N THR A 143 8.03 13.46 -1.52
CA THR A 143 8.34 14.71 -2.24
C THR A 143 7.76 15.93 -1.52
N LEU A 144 6.54 15.84 -0.99
CA LEU A 144 5.90 16.92 -0.24
C LEU A 144 6.59 17.17 1.10
N LEU A 145 7.01 16.12 1.82
CA LEU A 145 7.79 16.24 3.05
C LEU A 145 9.14 16.92 2.85
N HIS A 146 9.71 16.88 1.64
CA HIS A 146 10.92 17.61 1.30
C HIS A 146 10.65 19.09 0.96
N ARG A 147 9.47 19.41 0.42
CA ARG A 147 9.10 20.78 0.00
C ARG A 147 8.51 21.62 1.13
N GLU A 148 7.99 21.00 2.18
CA GLU A 148 7.38 21.70 3.33
C GLU A 148 8.41 22.15 4.41
N ARG A 149 9.67 22.33 4.02
CA ARG A 149 10.72 22.92 4.88
C ARG A 149 10.68 24.43 4.89
#